data_9a2063656bf6849cc6a3d7c56dfb4c17
#
_entry.id   9a2063656bf6849cc6a3d7c56dfb4c17
#
_cell.length_a   1.000
_cell.length_b   1.000
_cell.length_c   1.000
_cell.angle_alpha   90.00
_cell.angle_beta   90.00
_cell.angle_gamma   90.00
#
_symmetry.space_group_name_H-M   'P 1'
#
loop_
_entity.id
_entity.type
_entity.pdbx_description
1 polymer ?
#
loop_
_entity_poly.entity_id
_entity_poly.type
_entity_poly.pdbx_seq_one_letter_code
_entity_poly.pdbx_strand_id
1 'polypeptide(L)'
;ADNAGDARLLKELLTETGAGRLTLTHVDRLDAAIRCLTQAAFDIILLDLSLPDSQGAETLVRMHAAAQGIPIVLVTGLEDEELGIQLIQAGAQDYLVKRQTTAPLLARALKYAVERKRLEEELRLKTRFLQSVLDNMAEGVVMADERGTFQVWNQAAERIIGSGPADIGIGEWSKHYALFLPDRVTPFPTDDLPLARAIRGESVTDALIFFHRPHWPGEAWLSVTARPLMDDTGHLSGGVAVFRDITAAKRTDEALRDSQE
;
A
#
# COMPACT_ATOMS: atom_id res chain seq x y z
N ALA A 1 10.30 10.86 -31.22
CA ALA A 1 11.58 11.44 -31.70
C ALA A 1 11.27 12.48 -32.76
N ASP A 2 11.84 13.65 -32.62
CA ASP A 2 11.71 14.79 -33.58
C ASP A 2 12.50 14.56 -34.86
N ASN A 3 13.51 13.70 -34.83
CA ASN A 3 14.39 13.38 -35.93
C ASN A 3 14.00 12.01 -36.56
N ALA A 4 13.70 12.01 -37.85
CA ALA A 4 13.40 10.77 -38.59
C ALA A 4 14.56 9.76 -38.55
N GLY A 5 15.82 10.25 -38.40
CA GLY A 5 16.99 9.39 -38.23
C GLY A 5 17.00 8.64 -36.90
N ASP A 6 16.65 9.31 -35.80
CA ASP A 6 16.58 8.70 -34.46
C ASP A 6 15.46 7.68 -34.38
N ALA A 7 14.30 8.00 -34.96
CA ALA A 7 13.17 7.06 -35.04
C ALA A 7 13.51 5.79 -35.82
N ARG A 8 14.27 5.98 -36.93
CA ARG A 8 14.73 4.84 -37.73
C ARG A 8 15.75 4.00 -36.98
N LEU A 9 16.73 4.64 -36.33
CA LEU A 9 17.71 3.93 -35.48
C LEU A 9 17.04 3.09 -34.39
N LEU A 10 16.12 3.69 -33.64
CA LEU A 10 15.38 2.97 -32.58
C LEU A 10 14.58 1.80 -33.16
N LYS A 11 13.96 1.96 -34.31
CA LYS A 11 13.23 0.88 -35.01
C LYS A 11 14.16 -0.25 -35.46
N GLU A 12 15.36 0.08 -36.00
CA GLU A 12 16.37 -0.90 -36.36
C GLU A 12 16.86 -1.66 -35.13
N LEU A 13 17.23 -0.95 -34.03
CA LEU A 13 17.63 -1.55 -32.77
C LEU A 13 16.54 -2.48 -32.18
N LEU A 14 15.28 -2.07 -32.21
CA LEU A 14 14.16 -2.89 -31.74
C LEU A 14 13.98 -4.15 -32.61
N THR A 15 14.20 -4.07 -33.90
CA THR A 15 14.13 -5.21 -34.80
C THR A 15 15.25 -6.21 -34.55
N GLU A 16 16.47 -5.70 -34.26
CA GLU A 16 17.65 -6.55 -33.96
C GLU A 16 17.53 -7.26 -32.61
N THR A 17 16.76 -6.74 -31.65
CA THR A 17 16.64 -7.37 -30.33
C THR A 17 16.05 -8.77 -30.36
N GLY A 18 15.41 -9.18 -31.43
CA GLY A 18 14.71 -10.47 -31.52
C GLY A 18 13.62 -10.65 -30.45
N ALA A 19 13.27 -9.61 -29.74
CA ALA A 19 12.33 -9.59 -28.64
C ALA A 19 10.90 -9.66 -29.16
N GLY A 20 10.47 -10.84 -29.60
CA GLY A 20 9.10 -11.16 -29.86
C GLY A 20 8.37 -10.22 -30.86
N ARG A 21 7.05 -10.30 -30.89
CA ARG A 21 6.21 -9.41 -31.71
C ARG A 21 6.07 -8.03 -31.03
N LEU A 22 7.03 -7.12 -31.28
CA LEU A 22 6.89 -5.73 -30.88
C LEU A 22 6.09 -4.98 -31.94
N THR A 23 5.02 -4.31 -31.55
CA THR A 23 4.28 -3.37 -32.40
C THR A 23 4.73 -1.97 -32.02
N LEU A 24 5.36 -1.25 -32.96
CA LEU A 24 5.84 0.10 -32.75
C LEU A 24 4.92 1.12 -33.40
N THR A 25 4.39 2.05 -32.60
CA THR A 25 3.69 3.24 -33.08
C THR A 25 4.61 4.44 -32.87
N HIS A 26 4.98 5.10 -33.95
CA HIS A 26 5.84 6.30 -33.91
C HIS A 26 5.02 7.56 -34.15
N VAL A 27 5.27 8.57 -33.31
CA VAL A 27 4.76 9.94 -33.47
C VAL A 27 5.88 10.94 -33.19
N ASP A 28 5.82 12.12 -33.80
CA ASP A 28 6.84 13.16 -33.76
C ASP A 28 6.50 14.32 -32.80
N ARG A 29 5.31 14.32 -32.21
CA ARG A 29 4.82 15.37 -31.31
C ARG A 29 4.22 14.79 -30.05
N LEU A 30 4.39 15.50 -28.93
CA LEU A 30 3.84 15.12 -27.64
C LEU A 30 2.31 15.06 -27.65
N ASP A 31 1.66 16.07 -28.24
CA ASP A 31 0.20 16.10 -28.31
C ASP A 31 -0.37 14.95 -29.17
N ALA A 32 0.34 14.52 -30.20
CA ALA A 32 -0.04 13.34 -30.98
C ALA A 32 0.12 12.06 -30.16
N ALA A 33 1.21 11.92 -29.40
CA ALA A 33 1.43 10.80 -28.49
C ALA A 33 0.31 10.69 -27.46
N ILE A 34 -0.04 11.79 -26.79
CA ILE A 34 -1.13 11.81 -25.80
C ILE A 34 -2.46 11.39 -26.43
N ARG A 35 -2.78 11.82 -27.64
CA ARG A 35 -3.98 11.36 -28.35
C ARG A 35 -3.94 9.87 -28.66
N CYS A 36 -2.78 9.31 -29.02
CA CYS A 36 -2.67 7.87 -29.25
C CYS A 36 -2.98 7.05 -28.00
N LEU A 37 -2.60 7.52 -26.80
CA LEU A 37 -2.88 6.86 -25.53
C LEU A 37 -4.38 6.74 -25.23
N THR A 38 -5.22 7.62 -25.80
CA THR A 38 -6.68 7.52 -25.65
C THR A 38 -7.34 6.56 -26.65
N GLN A 39 -6.62 6.16 -27.68
CA GLN A 39 -7.16 5.34 -28.79
C GLN A 39 -6.71 3.88 -28.74
N ALA A 40 -5.56 3.62 -28.11
CA ALA A 40 -4.98 2.27 -28.06
C ALA A 40 -4.25 2.04 -26.73
N ALA A 41 -4.16 0.78 -26.33
CA ALA A 41 -3.35 0.37 -25.18
C ALA A 41 -1.87 0.21 -25.61
N PHE A 42 -0.97 0.64 -24.74
CA PHE A 42 0.47 0.52 -24.92
C PHE A 42 1.11 -0.08 -23.67
N ASP A 43 2.11 -0.94 -23.85
CA ASP A 43 2.82 -1.58 -22.76
C ASP A 43 3.96 -0.71 -22.23
N ILE A 44 4.52 0.18 -23.08
CA ILE A 44 5.65 1.04 -22.75
C ILE A 44 5.72 2.23 -23.69
N ILE A 45 6.27 3.33 -23.18
CA ILE A 45 6.53 4.56 -23.94
C ILE A 45 8.04 4.80 -23.98
N LEU A 46 8.58 4.96 -25.20
CA LEU A 46 9.90 5.54 -25.43
C LEU A 46 9.74 7.02 -25.71
N LEU A 47 10.17 7.88 -24.80
CA LEU A 47 9.97 9.32 -24.87
C LEU A 47 11.27 10.06 -25.12
N ASP A 48 11.28 10.85 -26.17
CA ASP A 48 12.31 11.85 -26.42
C ASP A 48 11.96 13.16 -25.69
N LEU A 49 12.93 13.75 -25.02
CA LEU A 49 12.73 15.01 -24.29
C LEU A 49 12.77 16.24 -25.21
N SER A 50 13.24 16.09 -26.45
CA SER A 50 13.34 17.16 -27.44
C SER A 50 12.30 16.91 -28.52
N LEU A 51 11.10 17.42 -28.32
CA LEU A 51 10.01 17.33 -29.30
C LEU A 51 9.69 18.73 -29.84
N PRO A 52 9.13 18.85 -31.06
CA PRO A 52 8.78 20.14 -31.67
C PRO A 52 7.81 20.99 -30.87
N ASP A 53 6.97 20.33 -30.07
CA ASP A 53 5.88 20.93 -29.28
C ASP A 53 6.09 20.86 -27.76
N SER A 54 7.23 20.31 -27.29
CA SER A 54 7.57 20.25 -25.87
C SER A 54 9.05 19.90 -25.65
N GLN A 55 9.70 20.45 -24.62
CA GLN A 55 11.12 20.23 -24.37
C GLN A 55 11.43 19.96 -22.89
N GLY A 56 12.48 19.18 -22.65
CA GLY A 56 13.02 18.91 -21.31
C GLY A 56 12.06 18.20 -20.37
N ALA A 57 12.15 18.54 -19.08
CA ALA A 57 11.35 17.90 -18.02
C ALA A 57 9.83 18.11 -18.18
N GLU A 58 9.41 19.22 -18.80
CA GLU A 58 7.98 19.46 -19.09
C GLU A 58 7.37 18.35 -19.95
N THR A 59 8.13 17.87 -20.95
CA THR A 59 7.70 16.77 -21.81
C THR A 59 7.39 15.51 -21.00
N LEU A 60 8.25 15.18 -20.02
CA LEU A 60 8.03 14.04 -19.14
C LEU A 60 6.80 14.24 -18.25
N VAL A 61 6.68 15.39 -17.62
CA VAL A 61 5.55 15.70 -16.71
C VAL A 61 4.21 15.58 -17.43
N ARG A 62 4.09 16.15 -18.62
CA ARG A 62 2.88 16.08 -19.45
C ARG A 62 2.57 14.66 -19.91
N MET A 63 3.59 13.93 -20.35
CA MET A 63 3.43 12.53 -20.76
C MET A 63 3.05 11.65 -19.59
N HIS A 64 3.72 11.80 -18.43
CA HIS A 64 3.44 11.00 -17.22
C HIS A 64 1.99 11.20 -16.72
N ALA A 65 1.48 12.42 -16.76
CA ALA A 65 0.11 12.73 -16.42
C ALA A 65 -0.91 12.02 -17.35
N ALA A 66 -0.57 11.89 -18.64
CA ALA A 66 -1.43 11.25 -19.63
C ALA A 66 -1.28 9.72 -19.68
N ALA A 67 -0.13 9.19 -19.33
CA ALA A 67 0.24 7.79 -19.50
C ALA A 67 -0.47 6.81 -18.55
N GLN A 68 -1.16 7.30 -17.50
CA GLN A 68 -2.01 6.49 -16.59
C GLN A 68 -1.37 5.18 -16.11
N GLY A 69 -0.08 5.22 -15.82
CA GLY A 69 0.63 4.06 -15.30
C GLY A 69 1.42 3.25 -16.33
N ILE A 70 1.43 3.64 -17.60
CA ILE A 70 2.32 3.04 -18.61
C ILE A 70 3.77 3.45 -18.29
N PRO A 71 4.73 2.50 -18.26
CA PRO A 71 6.13 2.83 -17.98
C PRO A 71 6.73 3.70 -19.09
N ILE A 72 7.49 4.71 -18.68
CA ILE A 72 8.16 5.64 -19.61
C ILE A 72 9.66 5.44 -19.50
N VAL A 73 10.30 5.10 -20.61
CA VAL A 73 11.75 5.08 -20.78
C VAL A 73 12.15 6.30 -21.62
N LEU A 74 13.03 7.11 -21.08
CA LEU A 74 13.51 8.30 -21.78
C LEU A 74 14.63 7.94 -22.76
N VAL A 75 14.64 8.63 -23.90
CA VAL A 75 15.72 8.54 -24.86
C VAL A 75 16.22 9.96 -25.10
N THR A 76 17.40 10.29 -24.58
CA THR A 76 17.95 11.65 -24.59
C THR A 76 19.26 11.72 -25.36
N GLY A 77 19.54 12.88 -25.95
CA GLY A 77 20.86 13.19 -26.55
C GLY A 77 21.87 13.73 -25.54
N LEU A 78 21.44 14.04 -24.30
CA LEU A 78 22.28 14.62 -23.27
C LEU A 78 22.98 13.52 -22.46
N GLU A 79 24.28 13.70 -22.20
CA GLU A 79 25.13 12.83 -21.39
C GLU A 79 25.21 13.33 -19.93
N ASP A 80 24.18 14.00 -19.45
CA ASP A 80 24.12 14.56 -18.10
C ASP A 80 23.47 13.56 -17.12
N GLU A 81 24.29 12.96 -16.31
CA GLU A 81 23.87 11.94 -15.34
C GLU A 81 23.01 12.52 -14.22
N GLU A 82 23.27 13.77 -13.80
CA GLU A 82 22.47 14.45 -12.78
C GLU A 82 21.05 14.72 -13.28
N LEU A 83 20.92 15.11 -14.53
CA LEU A 83 19.62 15.27 -15.18
C LEU A 83 18.88 13.93 -15.29
N GLY A 84 19.60 12.84 -15.59
CA GLY A 84 19.03 11.49 -15.63
C GLY A 84 18.38 11.08 -14.31
N ILE A 85 19.05 11.32 -13.18
CA ILE A 85 18.53 11.04 -11.83
C ILE A 85 17.27 11.88 -11.53
N GLN A 86 17.29 13.17 -11.85
CA GLN A 86 16.11 14.04 -11.66
C GLN A 86 14.91 13.57 -12.48
N LEU A 87 15.13 13.10 -13.69
CA LEU A 87 14.06 12.59 -14.56
C LEU A 87 13.46 11.26 -14.05
N ILE A 88 14.26 10.38 -13.45
CA ILE A 88 13.75 9.18 -12.78
C ILE A 88 12.89 9.57 -11.57
N GLN A 89 13.33 10.55 -10.76
CA GLN A 89 12.52 11.06 -9.64
C GLN A 89 11.23 11.73 -10.10
N ALA A 90 11.21 12.29 -11.31
CA ALA A 90 10.03 12.88 -11.93
C ALA A 90 9.09 11.85 -12.58
N GLY A 91 9.37 10.53 -12.48
CA GLY A 91 8.47 9.46 -12.87
C GLY A 91 8.88 8.65 -14.10
N ALA A 92 10.07 8.86 -14.65
CA ALA A 92 10.61 7.96 -15.67
C ALA A 92 11.07 6.64 -15.04
N GLN A 93 10.89 5.54 -15.75
CA GLN A 93 11.34 4.21 -15.28
C GLN A 93 12.82 3.99 -15.54
N ASP A 94 13.34 4.56 -16.62
CA ASP A 94 14.74 4.49 -17.01
C ASP A 94 15.06 5.59 -18.03
N TYR A 95 16.36 5.82 -18.29
CA TYR A 95 16.80 6.70 -19.37
C TYR A 95 17.94 6.07 -20.18
N LEU A 96 17.97 6.38 -21.47
CA LEU A 96 18.95 5.90 -22.42
C LEU A 96 19.57 7.09 -23.18
N VAL A 97 20.89 7.11 -23.29
CA VAL A 97 21.60 8.10 -24.10
C VAL A 97 21.65 7.62 -25.55
N LYS A 98 21.08 8.37 -26.47
CA LYS A 98 20.92 7.98 -27.90
C LYS A 98 22.20 7.44 -28.54
N ARG A 99 23.32 8.10 -28.31
CA ARG A 99 24.62 7.71 -28.89
C ARG A 99 25.26 6.46 -28.31
N GLN A 100 24.83 6.07 -27.11
CA GLN A 100 25.36 4.91 -26.38
C GLN A 100 24.38 3.74 -26.39
N THR A 101 23.18 3.94 -26.94
CA THR A 101 22.14 2.92 -26.94
C THR A 101 22.42 1.85 -27.99
N THR A 102 22.60 0.62 -27.53
CA THR A 102 22.73 -0.60 -28.36
C THR A 102 21.45 -1.43 -28.27
N ALA A 103 21.23 -2.32 -29.22
CA ALA A 103 20.06 -3.21 -29.22
C ALA A 103 19.90 -4.02 -27.91
N PRO A 104 20.97 -4.65 -27.34
CA PRO A 104 20.83 -5.35 -26.06
C PRO A 104 20.51 -4.43 -24.89
N LEU A 105 21.05 -3.20 -24.86
CA LEU A 105 20.78 -2.22 -23.81
C LEU A 105 19.32 -1.76 -23.85
N LEU A 106 18.83 -1.42 -25.04
CA LEU A 106 17.43 -1.04 -25.26
C LEU A 106 16.48 -2.15 -24.86
N ALA A 107 16.71 -3.39 -25.31
CA ALA A 107 15.89 -4.54 -24.97
C ALA A 107 15.82 -4.77 -23.46
N ARG A 108 16.96 -4.65 -22.77
CA ARG A 108 17.04 -4.79 -21.32
C ARG A 108 16.27 -3.71 -20.60
N ALA A 109 16.45 -2.45 -20.99
CA ALA A 109 15.75 -1.31 -20.37
C ALA A 109 14.23 -1.44 -20.53
N LEU A 110 13.75 -1.78 -21.73
CA LEU A 110 12.34 -2.01 -21.99
C LEU A 110 11.76 -3.15 -21.15
N LYS A 111 12.45 -4.29 -21.13
CA LYS A 111 12.01 -5.46 -20.34
C LYS A 111 11.93 -5.13 -18.86
N TYR A 112 12.96 -4.46 -18.30
CA TYR A 112 12.97 -4.11 -16.88
C TYR A 112 11.92 -3.07 -16.52
N ALA A 113 11.70 -2.08 -17.39
CA ALA A 113 10.67 -1.08 -17.16
C ALA A 113 9.26 -1.69 -17.10
N VAL A 114 8.94 -2.58 -18.02
CA VAL A 114 7.65 -3.29 -18.04
C VAL A 114 7.50 -4.21 -16.82
N GLU A 115 8.53 -5.03 -16.52
CA GLU A 115 8.46 -5.96 -15.40
C GLU A 115 8.38 -5.25 -14.05
N ARG A 116 9.19 -4.20 -13.85
CA ARG A 116 9.12 -3.38 -12.63
C ARG A 116 7.73 -2.78 -12.44
N LYS A 117 7.15 -2.21 -13.50
CA LYS A 117 5.81 -1.63 -13.43
C LYS A 117 4.73 -2.67 -13.12
N ARG A 118 4.86 -3.86 -13.71
CA ARG A 118 3.97 -4.99 -13.42
C ARG A 118 4.04 -5.39 -11.94
N LEU A 119 5.25 -5.51 -11.37
CA LEU A 119 5.42 -5.86 -9.95
C LEU A 119 4.89 -4.78 -9.02
N GLU A 120 5.12 -3.50 -9.33
CA GLU A 120 4.57 -2.36 -8.58
C GLU A 120 3.02 -2.40 -8.56
N GLU A 121 2.40 -2.66 -9.72
CA GLU A 121 0.95 -2.74 -9.82
C GLU A 121 0.39 -3.97 -9.10
N GLU A 122 1.04 -5.13 -9.20
CA GLU A 122 0.65 -6.34 -8.47
C GLU A 122 0.71 -6.12 -6.96
N LEU A 123 1.80 -5.50 -6.46
CA LEU A 123 1.93 -5.15 -5.04
C LEU A 123 0.83 -4.17 -4.62
N ARG A 124 0.57 -3.14 -5.43
CA ARG A 124 -0.48 -2.16 -5.18
C ARG A 124 -1.87 -2.80 -5.08
N LEU A 125 -2.17 -3.73 -5.99
CA LEU A 125 -3.44 -4.46 -6.00
C LEU A 125 -3.57 -5.37 -4.77
N LYS A 126 -2.51 -6.09 -4.40
CA LYS A 126 -2.49 -6.93 -3.19
C LYS A 126 -2.70 -6.09 -1.93
N THR A 127 -2.00 -4.96 -1.81
CA THR A 127 -2.14 -4.05 -0.67
C THR A 127 -3.56 -3.51 -0.56
N ARG A 128 -4.14 -3.06 -1.67
CA ARG A 128 -5.53 -2.57 -1.71
C ARG A 128 -6.54 -3.65 -1.36
N PHE A 129 -6.31 -4.87 -1.85
CA PHE A 129 -7.18 -6.01 -1.51
C PHE A 129 -7.16 -6.30 -0.01
N LEU A 130 -5.97 -6.39 0.61
CA LEU A 130 -5.84 -6.61 2.06
C LEU A 130 -6.49 -5.49 2.87
N GLN A 131 -6.27 -4.24 2.46
CA GLN A 131 -6.91 -3.08 3.10
C GLN A 131 -8.44 -3.17 2.99
N SER A 132 -8.97 -3.50 1.80
CA SER A 132 -10.41 -3.67 1.61
C SER A 132 -11.00 -4.80 2.48
N VAL A 133 -10.27 -5.89 2.68
CA VAL A 133 -10.70 -6.98 3.58
C VAL A 133 -10.79 -6.45 5.00
N LEU A 134 -9.75 -5.78 5.50
CA LEU A 134 -9.72 -5.22 6.86
C LEU A 134 -10.84 -4.18 7.09
N ASP A 135 -11.09 -3.31 6.10
CA ASP A 135 -12.08 -2.24 6.21
C ASP A 135 -13.53 -2.77 6.19
N ASN A 136 -13.76 -3.91 5.54
CA ASN A 136 -15.09 -4.55 5.47
C ASN A 136 -15.34 -5.60 6.57
N MET A 137 -14.39 -5.85 7.46
CA MET A 137 -14.60 -6.72 8.61
C MET A 137 -15.57 -6.07 9.61
N ALA A 138 -16.42 -6.87 10.23
CA ALA A 138 -17.28 -6.43 11.33
C ALA A 138 -16.53 -6.41 12.68
N GLU A 139 -15.45 -7.17 12.78
CA GLU A 139 -14.61 -7.29 13.97
C GLU A 139 -13.49 -6.24 13.95
N GLY A 140 -13.18 -5.68 15.12
CA GLY A 140 -12.04 -4.82 15.30
C GLY A 140 -10.74 -5.63 15.19
N VAL A 141 -9.82 -5.15 14.38
CA VAL A 141 -8.48 -5.74 14.23
C VAL A 141 -7.44 -4.67 14.56
N VAL A 142 -6.59 -4.98 15.51
CA VAL A 142 -5.48 -4.11 15.89
C VAL A 142 -4.19 -4.92 15.92
N MET A 143 -3.11 -4.34 15.42
CA MET A 143 -1.76 -4.91 15.48
C MET A 143 -0.81 -3.88 16.07
N ALA A 144 0.08 -4.33 16.94
CA ALA A 144 1.13 -3.50 17.48
C ALA A 144 2.48 -4.23 17.41
N ASP A 145 3.55 -3.46 17.25
CA ASP A 145 4.91 -3.97 17.31
C ASP A 145 5.34 -4.31 18.75
N GLU A 146 6.56 -4.78 18.93
CA GLU A 146 7.14 -5.13 20.24
C GLU A 146 7.17 -3.96 21.24
N ARG A 147 7.16 -2.72 20.74
CA ARG A 147 7.15 -1.50 21.55
C ARG A 147 5.75 -1.03 21.91
N GLY A 148 4.72 -1.68 21.33
CA GLY A 148 3.33 -1.30 21.50
C GLY A 148 2.87 -0.20 20.54
N THR A 149 3.64 0.13 19.50
CA THR A 149 3.21 1.07 18.47
C THR A 149 2.22 0.40 17.55
N PHE A 150 1.03 0.96 17.42
CA PHE A 150 0.00 0.41 16.55
C PHE A 150 0.38 0.52 15.07
N GLN A 151 0.44 -0.61 14.38
CA GLN A 151 0.74 -0.73 12.96
C GLN A 151 -0.53 -0.88 12.11
N VAL A 152 -1.56 -1.54 12.68
CA VAL A 152 -2.87 -1.71 12.05
C VAL A 152 -3.94 -1.36 13.06
N TRP A 153 -4.94 -0.64 12.57
CA TRP A 153 -6.17 -0.32 13.28
C TRP A 153 -7.27 -0.19 12.23
N ASN A 154 -8.11 -1.21 12.09
CA ASN A 154 -9.11 -1.19 11.04
C ASN A 154 -10.32 -0.31 11.40
N GLN A 155 -11.14 -0.01 10.41
CA GLN A 155 -12.32 0.85 10.59
C GLN A 155 -13.32 0.29 11.63
N ALA A 156 -13.43 -1.04 11.74
CA ALA A 156 -14.29 -1.66 12.75
C ALA A 156 -13.75 -1.43 14.15
N ALA A 157 -12.45 -1.50 14.37
CA ALA A 157 -11.82 -1.18 15.66
C ALA A 157 -12.15 0.25 16.08
N GLU A 158 -12.02 1.21 15.16
CA GLU A 158 -12.36 2.62 15.43
C GLU A 158 -13.85 2.80 15.77
N ARG A 159 -14.75 2.14 15.04
CA ARG A 159 -16.20 2.18 15.32
C ARG A 159 -16.55 1.55 16.66
N ILE A 160 -15.95 0.42 17.02
CA ILE A 160 -16.25 -0.31 18.26
C ILE A 160 -15.70 0.45 19.46
N ILE A 161 -14.44 0.85 19.43
CA ILE A 161 -13.77 1.56 20.53
C ILE A 161 -14.23 3.02 20.63
N GLY A 162 -14.56 3.66 19.49
CA GLY A 162 -14.95 5.08 19.44
C GLY A 162 -13.78 6.04 19.33
N SER A 163 -12.55 5.53 19.17
CA SER A 163 -11.32 6.31 18.94
C SER A 163 -10.34 5.52 18.10
N GLY A 164 -9.43 6.22 17.44
CA GLY A 164 -8.34 5.64 16.67
C GLY A 164 -7.13 5.23 17.54
N PRO A 165 -6.03 4.80 16.89
CA PRO A 165 -4.79 4.47 17.57
C PRO A 165 -4.20 5.72 18.25
N ALA A 166 -3.70 5.56 19.48
CA ALA A 166 -3.00 6.61 20.20
C ALA A 166 -1.50 6.29 20.29
N ASP A 167 -0.67 7.32 20.18
CA ASP A 167 0.79 7.19 20.38
C ASP A 167 1.11 7.26 21.87
N ILE A 168 0.83 6.16 22.56
CA ILE A 168 1.01 6.00 24.01
C ILE A 168 1.71 4.68 24.32
N GLY A 169 2.40 4.60 25.45
CA GLY A 169 3.02 3.35 25.90
C GLY A 169 2.00 2.28 26.29
N ILE A 170 2.39 1.01 26.20
CA ILE A 170 1.54 -0.15 26.56
C ILE A 170 0.92 0.04 27.94
N GLY A 171 1.68 0.58 28.92
CA GLY A 171 1.23 0.81 30.29
C GLY A 171 0.02 1.74 30.44
N GLU A 172 -0.30 2.53 29.43
CA GLU A 172 -1.41 3.48 29.44
C GLU A 172 -2.66 3.00 28.69
N TRP A 173 -2.60 1.90 27.95
CA TRP A 173 -3.68 1.42 27.11
C TRP A 173 -4.99 1.21 27.87
N SER A 174 -4.93 0.51 29.02
CA SER A 174 -6.11 0.24 29.83
C SER A 174 -6.83 1.50 30.26
N LYS A 175 -6.07 2.52 30.70
CA LYS A 175 -6.61 3.80 31.13
C LYS A 175 -7.13 4.62 29.96
N HIS A 176 -6.36 4.69 28.87
CA HIS A 176 -6.69 5.52 27.69
C HIS A 176 -7.97 5.04 27.02
N TYR A 177 -8.09 3.73 26.81
CA TYR A 177 -9.25 3.12 26.16
C TYR A 177 -10.36 2.72 27.14
N ALA A 178 -10.23 3.10 28.43
CA ALA A 178 -11.19 2.83 29.49
C ALA A 178 -11.61 1.35 29.54
N LEU A 179 -10.62 0.45 29.62
CA LEU A 179 -10.80 -1.00 29.66
C LEU A 179 -10.86 -1.50 31.11
N PHE A 180 -11.84 -2.35 31.40
CA PHE A 180 -12.10 -2.88 32.74
C PHE A 180 -12.24 -4.40 32.71
N LEU A 181 -12.04 -5.02 33.87
CA LEU A 181 -12.37 -6.42 34.09
C LEU A 181 -13.89 -6.65 34.02
N PRO A 182 -14.33 -7.91 33.92
CA PRO A 182 -15.76 -8.26 33.89
C PRO A 182 -16.57 -7.78 35.10
N ASP A 183 -15.95 -7.39 36.21
CA ASP A 183 -16.62 -6.78 37.38
C ASP A 183 -17.10 -5.32 37.11
N ARG A 184 -16.78 -4.76 35.96
CA ARG A 184 -17.17 -3.41 35.48
C ARG A 184 -16.57 -2.23 36.26
N VAL A 185 -15.72 -2.49 37.24
CA VAL A 185 -15.17 -1.49 38.17
C VAL A 185 -13.66 -1.47 38.18
N THR A 186 -13.03 -2.64 38.19
CA THR A 186 -11.59 -2.78 38.26
C THR A 186 -10.96 -2.49 36.88
N PRO A 187 -10.07 -1.49 36.75
CA PRO A 187 -9.32 -1.28 35.49
C PRO A 187 -8.61 -2.58 35.09
N PHE A 188 -8.68 -2.92 33.82
CA PHE A 188 -8.00 -4.11 33.32
C PHE A 188 -6.49 -3.96 33.52
N PRO A 189 -5.79 -4.86 34.21
CA PRO A 189 -4.34 -4.77 34.38
C PRO A 189 -3.68 -4.75 32.99
N THR A 190 -2.86 -3.75 32.71
CA THR A 190 -2.32 -3.55 31.36
C THR A 190 -1.48 -4.73 30.89
N ASP A 191 -0.73 -5.34 31.82
CA ASP A 191 0.09 -6.52 31.49
C ASP A 191 -0.75 -7.76 31.16
N ASP A 192 -2.00 -7.81 31.59
CA ASP A 192 -2.93 -8.92 31.33
C ASP A 192 -3.80 -8.67 30.09
N LEU A 193 -3.73 -7.46 29.50
CA LEU A 193 -4.45 -7.17 28.26
C LEU A 193 -4.07 -8.17 27.15
N PRO A 194 -5.03 -8.73 26.41
CA PRO A 194 -4.76 -9.74 25.38
C PRO A 194 -3.68 -9.35 24.41
N LEU A 195 -3.69 -8.11 23.91
CA LEU A 195 -2.68 -7.61 22.97
C LEU A 195 -1.30 -7.47 23.65
N ALA A 196 -1.25 -6.97 24.89
CA ALA A 196 0.01 -6.86 25.64
C ALA A 196 0.63 -8.24 25.90
N ARG A 197 -0.18 -9.26 26.20
CA ARG A 197 0.25 -10.65 26.32
C ARG A 197 0.74 -11.22 25.00
N ALA A 198 0.04 -10.91 23.89
CA ALA A 198 0.44 -11.36 22.56
C ALA A 198 1.81 -10.77 22.14
N ILE A 199 2.07 -9.50 22.45
CA ILE A 199 3.39 -8.86 22.24
C ILE A 199 4.52 -9.56 23.05
N ARG A 200 4.19 -10.24 24.12
CA ARG A 200 5.15 -11.06 24.92
C ARG A 200 5.20 -12.53 24.50
N GLY A 201 4.53 -12.90 23.41
CA GLY A 201 4.54 -14.26 22.86
C GLY A 201 3.44 -15.18 23.37
N GLU A 202 2.48 -14.67 24.16
CA GLU A 202 1.40 -15.45 24.69
C GLU A 202 0.13 -15.39 23.82
N SER A 203 -0.56 -16.50 23.68
CA SER A 203 -1.85 -16.55 22.96
C SER A 203 -3.01 -16.42 23.94
N VAL A 204 -3.96 -15.57 23.63
CA VAL A 204 -5.20 -15.38 24.40
C VAL A 204 -6.40 -15.67 23.52
N THR A 205 -7.41 -16.34 24.06
CA THR A 205 -8.64 -16.65 23.32
C THR A 205 -9.85 -16.25 24.13
N ASP A 206 -10.79 -15.56 23.49
CA ASP A 206 -12.09 -15.16 24.05
C ASP A 206 -12.04 -14.46 25.41
N ALA A 207 -11.02 -13.62 25.64
CA ALA A 207 -10.96 -12.80 26.84
C ALA A 207 -12.10 -11.78 26.84
N LEU A 208 -12.80 -11.69 27.97
CA LEU A 208 -13.88 -10.73 28.14
C LEU A 208 -13.32 -9.43 28.71
N ILE A 209 -13.58 -8.35 28.01
CA ILE A 209 -13.24 -6.99 28.44
C ILE A 209 -14.51 -6.16 28.48
N PHE A 210 -14.71 -5.48 29.60
CA PHE A 210 -15.71 -4.44 29.72
C PHE A 210 -15.09 -3.09 29.44
N PHE A 211 -15.78 -2.20 28.72
CA PHE A 211 -15.24 -0.87 28.45
C PHE A 211 -16.33 0.21 28.38
N HIS A 212 -15.93 1.45 28.73
CA HIS A 212 -16.75 2.62 28.57
C HIS A 212 -16.41 3.32 27.26
N ARG A 213 -17.39 3.48 26.37
CA ARG A 213 -17.18 4.20 25.11
C ARG A 213 -16.98 5.69 25.38
N PRO A 214 -15.85 6.29 24.97
CA PRO A 214 -15.71 7.73 24.98
C PRO A 214 -16.81 8.36 24.10
N HIS A 215 -17.50 9.37 24.61
CA HIS A 215 -18.53 10.13 23.88
C HIS A 215 -19.81 9.38 23.48
N TRP A 216 -20.01 8.14 23.92
CA TRP A 216 -21.25 7.41 23.67
C TRP A 216 -21.87 6.95 25.02
N PRO A 217 -23.16 7.24 25.28
CA PRO A 217 -23.79 6.74 26.49
C PRO A 217 -23.98 5.23 26.38
N GLY A 218 -23.12 4.46 27.01
CA GLY A 218 -23.31 3.01 27.07
C GLY A 218 -22.05 2.24 27.39
N GLU A 219 -22.28 1.25 28.20
CA GLU A 219 -21.36 0.17 28.52
C GLU A 219 -21.29 -0.82 27.36
N ALA A 220 -20.15 -1.39 27.11
CA ALA A 220 -19.95 -2.38 26.06
C ALA A 220 -19.06 -3.53 26.51
N TRP A 221 -19.31 -4.68 25.92
CA TRP A 221 -18.56 -5.91 26.15
C TRP A 221 -17.80 -6.31 24.89
N LEU A 222 -16.51 -6.60 25.05
CA LEU A 222 -15.69 -7.16 24.00
C LEU A 222 -15.33 -8.60 24.32
N SER A 223 -15.38 -9.46 23.32
CA SER A 223 -14.66 -10.73 23.28
C SER A 223 -13.40 -10.52 22.44
N VAL A 224 -12.23 -10.76 23.02
CA VAL A 224 -10.93 -10.46 22.44
C VAL A 224 -10.10 -11.72 22.31
N THR A 225 -9.62 -12.01 21.13
CA THR A 225 -8.63 -13.05 20.84
C THR A 225 -7.37 -12.39 20.36
N ALA A 226 -6.22 -12.75 20.94
CA ALA A 226 -4.93 -12.18 20.54
C ALA A 226 -3.88 -13.28 20.31
N ARG A 227 -3.00 -13.03 19.37
CA ARG A 227 -1.92 -13.93 18.94
C ARG A 227 -0.62 -13.17 18.77
N PRO A 228 0.53 -13.77 19.11
CA PRO A 228 1.83 -13.21 18.78
C PRO A 228 2.02 -13.18 17.27
N LEU A 229 2.72 -12.17 16.80
CA LEU A 229 3.19 -12.07 15.43
C LEU A 229 4.66 -12.45 15.37
N MET A 230 4.99 -13.32 14.44
CA MET A 230 6.36 -13.74 14.17
C MET A 230 6.82 -13.17 12.83
N ASP A 231 8.08 -12.80 12.74
CA ASP A 231 8.71 -12.46 11.47
C ASP A 231 9.08 -13.72 10.67
N ASP A 232 9.61 -13.53 9.45
CA ASP A 232 10.01 -14.61 8.54
C ASP A 232 11.14 -15.49 9.13
N THR A 233 11.83 -15.03 10.17
CA THR A 233 12.91 -15.75 10.86
C THR A 233 12.41 -16.47 12.13
N GLY A 234 11.14 -16.31 12.47
CA GLY A 234 10.52 -16.90 13.65
C GLY A 234 10.76 -16.11 14.94
N HIS A 235 11.26 -14.87 14.86
CA HIS A 235 11.34 -13.99 16.02
C HIS A 235 10.01 -13.27 16.24
N LEU A 236 9.72 -13.01 17.50
CA LEU A 236 8.56 -12.23 17.88
C LEU A 236 8.69 -10.80 17.31
N SER A 237 7.70 -10.33 16.59
CA SER A 237 7.68 -9.00 15.96
C SER A 237 6.52 -8.12 16.44
N GLY A 238 5.71 -8.63 17.38
CA GLY A 238 4.58 -7.91 17.94
C GLY A 238 3.40 -8.81 18.26
N GLY A 239 2.20 -8.23 18.23
CA GLY A 239 0.96 -8.94 18.48
C GLY A 239 -0.20 -8.45 17.62
N VAL A 240 -1.16 -9.32 17.39
CA VAL A 240 -2.45 -8.99 16.78
C VAL A 240 -3.58 -9.35 17.73
N ALA A 241 -4.55 -8.44 17.87
CA ALA A 241 -5.81 -8.72 18.57
C ALA A 241 -6.99 -8.50 17.63
N VAL A 242 -7.92 -9.44 17.67
CA VAL A 242 -9.22 -9.36 17.01
C VAL A 242 -10.29 -9.33 18.09
N PHE A 243 -11.21 -8.42 17.99
CA PHE A 243 -12.28 -8.28 18.97
C PHE A 243 -13.63 -7.95 18.33
N ARG A 244 -14.66 -8.41 18.98
CA ARG A 244 -16.06 -8.15 18.59
C ARG A 244 -16.85 -7.55 19.74
N ASP A 245 -17.78 -6.69 19.43
CA ASP A 245 -18.78 -6.20 20.37
C ASP A 245 -19.82 -7.30 20.60
N ILE A 246 -19.90 -7.81 21.82
CA ILE A 246 -20.85 -8.82 22.24
C ILE A 246 -21.91 -8.27 23.19
N THR A 247 -22.06 -6.95 23.25
CA THR A 247 -22.96 -6.27 24.20
C THR A 247 -24.42 -6.74 24.03
N ALA A 248 -24.89 -6.84 22.77
CA ALA A 248 -26.26 -7.31 22.51
C ALA A 248 -26.48 -8.75 22.97
N ALA A 249 -25.50 -9.62 22.72
CA ALA A 249 -25.57 -11.01 23.15
C ALA A 249 -25.60 -11.13 24.70
N LYS A 250 -24.75 -10.36 25.37
CA LYS A 250 -24.69 -10.31 26.84
C LYS A 250 -26.00 -9.81 27.46
N ARG A 251 -26.58 -8.75 26.93
CA ARG A 251 -27.88 -8.23 27.41
C ARG A 251 -29.01 -9.22 27.24
N THR A 252 -29.03 -9.96 26.13
CA THR A 252 -30.04 -11.01 25.90
C THR A 252 -29.89 -12.15 26.90
N ASP A 253 -28.66 -12.56 27.18
CA ASP A 253 -28.38 -13.65 28.15
C ASP A 253 -28.75 -13.22 29.59
N GLU A 254 -28.41 -11.98 29.99
CA GLU A 254 -28.80 -11.39 31.28
C GLU A 254 -30.34 -11.33 31.42
N ALA A 255 -31.05 -10.80 30.41
CA ALA A 255 -32.51 -10.73 30.44
C ALA A 255 -33.20 -12.11 30.49
N LEU A 256 -32.60 -13.12 29.85
CA LEU A 256 -33.12 -14.49 29.92
C LEU A 256 -32.98 -15.11 31.32
N ARG A 257 -31.86 -14.85 31.98
CA ARG A 257 -31.62 -15.31 33.36
C ARG A 257 -32.57 -14.68 34.37
N ASP A 258 -32.76 -13.34 34.26
CA ASP A 258 -33.70 -12.61 35.13
C ASP A 258 -35.17 -13.03 34.93
N SER A 259 -35.50 -13.59 33.76
CA SER A 259 -36.86 -14.11 33.47
C SER A 259 -37.09 -15.53 33.98
N GLN A 260 -36.04 -16.23 34.45
CA GLN A 260 -36.11 -17.61 34.95
C GLN A 260 -36.03 -17.70 36.49
N GLU A 261 -35.72 -16.59 37.16
CA GLU A 261 -35.83 -16.43 38.62
C GLU A 261 -37.20 -15.82 39.01
#